data_c13ad9e78a8ea291ce8a8a875c2f4109
#
_entry.id   c13ad9e78a8ea291ce8a8a875c2f4109
#
_cell.length_a   1.000
_cell.length_b   1.000
_cell.length_c   1.000
_cell.angle_alpha   90.00
_cell.angle_beta   90.00
_cell.angle_gamma   90.00
#
_symmetry.space_group_name_H-M   'P 1'
#
loop_
_entity.id
_entity.type
_entity.pdbx_description
1 polymer ?
#
loop_
_entity_poly.entity_id
_entity_poly.type
_entity_poly.pdbx_seq_one_letter_code
_entity_poly.pdbx_strand_id
1 'polypeptide(L)'
;MAALAAVVLLLRAGEPFRIRRENLPYFLMRSIFGTMGVLCNFYAVDHLVLADASILNKMSPFFTVLFSWLILKEKVMPIQLSLIFGAFLGSIFVVKPTFSNLALVPSLLGFFGGICAGAAYTMVRKLGEAGEKGPVIVLFFSVFSCVVVLPWLIFDYHPMTWQQMGILLLAGCAAAGGQFAITAAYRYAPASRISIYDYSQLIFSTMLGFFIFGQVPDGWSFLGYGIICLMAIFMFVYNNRKRKNTQKQALLESKEPSDVIKM
;
A
#
# COMPACT_ATOMS: atom_id res chain seq x y z
N MET A 1 -4.18 17.10 -5.81
CA MET A 1 -3.88 16.36 -7.05
C MET A 1 -4.72 15.09 -7.19
N ALA A 2 -4.67 14.12 -6.28
CA ALA A 2 -5.40 12.84 -6.42
C ALA A 2 -6.93 13.02 -6.53
N ALA A 3 -7.54 13.95 -5.77
CA ALA A 3 -8.96 14.26 -5.90
C ALA A 3 -9.31 14.80 -7.30
N LEU A 4 -8.50 15.73 -7.83
CA LEU A 4 -8.72 16.28 -9.18
C LEU A 4 -8.61 15.19 -10.25
N ALA A 5 -7.58 14.34 -10.16
CA ALA A 5 -7.41 13.23 -11.08
C ALA A 5 -8.58 12.24 -11.01
N ALA A 6 -9.10 11.95 -9.81
CA ALA A 6 -10.25 11.09 -9.61
C ALA A 6 -11.52 11.67 -10.24
N VAL A 7 -11.77 12.97 -10.06
CA VAL A 7 -12.90 13.66 -10.68
C VAL A 7 -12.80 13.60 -12.21
N VAL A 8 -11.62 13.89 -12.78
CA VAL A 8 -11.41 13.83 -14.23
C VAL A 8 -11.67 12.42 -14.78
N LEU A 9 -11.20 11.38 -14.07
CA LEU A 9 -11.43 9.99 -14.48
C LEU A 9 -12.91 9.62 -14.43
N LEU A 10 -13.65 10.03 -13.39
CA LEU A 10 -15.08 9.77 -13.27
C LEU A 10 -15.88 10.50 -14.37
N LEU A 11 -15.56 11.76 -14.64
CA LEU A 11 -16.21 12.54 -15.69
C LEU A 11 -15.96 11.95 -17.09
N ARG A 12 -14.69 11.55 -17.38
CA ARG A 12 -14.36 10.90 -18.67
C ARG A 12 -15.03 9.55 -18.85
N ALA A 13 -15.22 8.80 -17.75
CA ALA A 13 -15.92 7.53 -17.80
C ALA A 13 -17.46 7.67 -17.86
N GLY A 14 -18.00 8.88 -17.76
CA GLY A 14 -19.43 9.12 -17.70
C GLY A 14 -20.11 8.50 -16.46
N GLU A 15 -19.33 8.29 -15.40
CA GLU A 15 -19.79 7.56 -14.24
C GLU A 15 -20.15 8.48 -13.08
N PRO A 16 -21.35 8.30 -12.47
CA PRO A 16 -21.74 9.11 -11.33
C PRO A 16 -20.90 8.78 -10.10
N PHE A 17 -20.63 9.79 -9.29
CA PHE A 17 -20.11 9.59 -7.93
C PHE A 17 -21.24 9.01 -7.07
N ARG A 18 -21.26 7.69 -6.96
CA ARG A 18 -22.26 6.97 -6.17
C ARG A 18 -21.58 6.02 -5.20
N ILE A 19 -21.86 6.18 -3.92
CA ILE A 19 -21.41 5.29 -2.84
C ILE A 19 -22.65 4.52 -2.37
N ARG A 20 -22.52 3.20 -2.26
CA ARG A 20 -23.55 2.39 -1.63
C ARG A 20 -23.55 2.66 -0.13
N ARG A 21 -24.69 2.94 0.47
CA ARG A 21 -24.80 3.25 1.91
C ARG A 21 -24.19 2.16 2.80
N GLU A 22 -24.32 0.92 2.40
CA GLU A 22 -23.74 -0.25 3.09
C GLU A 22 -22.20 -0.21 3.16
N ASN A 23 -21.56 0.42 2.18
CA ASN A 23 -20.10 0.50 2.07
C ASN A 23 -19.53 1.78 2.72
N LEU A 24 -20.37 2.73 3.11
CA LEU A 24 -19.94 3.99 3.72
C LEU A 24 -19.03 3.82 4.95
N PRO A 25 -19.28 2.87 5.87
CA PRO A 25 -18.37 2.63 6.99
C PRO A 25 -16.95 2.25 6.53
N TYR A 26 -16.82 1.44 5.47
CA TYR A 26 -15.51 1.04 4.94
C TYR A 26 -14.79 2.21 4.25
N PHE A 27 -15.49 3.11 3.58
CA PHE A 27 -14.94 4.36 3.06
C PHE A 27 -14.41 5.25 4.18
N LEU A 28 -15.18 5.40 5.26
CA LEU A 28 -14.76 6.18 6.43
C LEU A 28 -13.56 5.54 7.12
N MET A 29 -13.58 4.23 7.39
CA MET A 29 -12.44 3.51 7.98
C MET A 29 -11.19 3.62 7.10
N ARG A 30 -11.33 3.45 5.77
CA ARG A 30 -10.24 3.66 4.81
C ARG A 30 -9.65 5.06 4.94
N SER A 31 -10.48 6.08 5.05
CA SER A 31 -10.05 7.47 5.08
C SER A 31 -9.46 7.85 6.43
N ILE A 32 -10.07 7.43 7.52
CA ILE A 32 -9.55 7.68 8.89
C ILE A 32 -8.18 7.02 9.05
N PHE A 33 -8.10 5.70 8.82
CA PHE A 33 -6.84 4.99 8.98
C PHE A 33 -5.78 5.44 7.97
N GLY A 34 -6.19 5.72 6.71
CA GLY A 34 -5.27 6.21 5.70
C GLY A 34 -4.68 7.58 6.06
N THR A 35 -5.51 8.54 6.48
CA THR A 35 -5.05 9.87 6.88
C THR A 35 -4.21 9.80 8.15
N MET A 36 -4.66 9.04 9.17
CA MET A 36 -3.89 8.85 10.40
C MET A 36 -2.54 8.20 10.14
N GLY A 37 -2.50 7.17 9.27
CA GLY A 37 -1.25 6.51 8.85
C GLY A 37 -0.27 7.49 8.20
N VAL A 38 -0.76 8.35 7.31
CA VAL A 38 0.07 9.39 6.65
C VAL A 38 0.59 10.39 7.67
N LEU A 39 -0.25 10.93 8.55
CA LEU A 39 0.16 11.92 9.56
C LEU A 39 1.18 11.35 10.54
N CYS A 40 0.95 10.14 11.05
CA CYS A 40 1.89 9.45 11.94
C CYS A 40 3.23 9.16 11.25
N ASN A 41 3.20 8.77 9.98
CA ASN A 41 4.43 8.55 9.21
C ASN A 41 5.22 9.85 8.99
N PHE A 42 4.57 10.95 8.64
CA PHE A 42 5.24 12.26 8.52
C PHE A 42 5.81 12.73 9.85
N TYR A 43 5.08 12.57 10.95
CA TYR A 43 5.59 12.89 12.28
C TYR A 43 6.83 12.07 12.64
N ALA A 44 6.82 10.77 12.33
CA ALA A 44 7.99 9.90 12.54
C ALA A 44 9.19 10.33 11.68
N VAL A 45 8.97 10.70 10.40
CA VAL A 45 10.01 11.17 9.49
C VAL A 45 10.62 12.50 9.97
N ASP A 46 9.83 13.36 10.60
CA ASP A 46 10.30 14.65 11.11
C ASP A 46 11.16 14.52 12.37
N HIS A 47 10.90 13.50 13.20
CA HIS A 47 11.54 13.35 14.52
C HIS A 47 12.53 12.18 14.62
N LEU A 48 12.57 11.28 13.66
CA LEU A 48 13.50 10.15 13.62
C LEU A 48 14.44 10.25 12.44
N VAL A 49 15.53 9.50 12.48
CA VAL A 49 16.33 9.26 11.27
C VAL A 49 15.43 8.63 10.20
N LEU A 50 15.50 9.14 8.97
CA LEU A 50 14.64 8.71 7.86
C LEU A 50 14.62 7.18 7.65
N ALA A 51 15.76 6.54 7.89
CA ALA A 51 15.90 5.09 7.84
C ALA A 51 15.00 4.40 8.88
N ASP A 52 15.02 4.87 10.13
CA ASP A 52 14.25 4.28 11.23
C ASP A 52 12.74 4.49 11.02
N ALA A 53 12.32 5.69 10.60
CA ALA A 53 10.93 5.96 10.24
C ALA A 53 10.46 5.08 9.07
N SER A 54 11.31 4.89 8.06
CA SER A 54 11.00 4.07 6.89
C SER A 54 10.78 2.61 7.24
N ILE A 55 11.62 2.02 8.11
CA ILE A 55 11.45 0.60 8.48
C ILE A 55 10.17 0.37 9.30
N LEU A 56 9.79 1.33 10.16
CA LEU A 56 8.53 1.26 10.89
C LEU A 56 7.32 1.26 9.94
N ASN A 57 7.35 2.09 8.90
CA ASN A 57 6.31 2.10 7.87
C ASN A 57 6.27 0.80 7.06
N LYS A 58 7.43 0.14 6.83
CA LYS A 58 7.52 -1.17 6.14
C LYS A 58 6.93 -2.34 6.95
N MET A 59 6.42 -2.11 8.13
CA MET A 59 5.58 -3.07 8.84
C MET A 59 4.16 -3.15 8.26
N SER A 60 3.71 -2.17 7.46
CA SER A 60 2.36 -2.13 6.90
C SER A 60 1.96 -3.37 6.08
N PRO A 61 2.81 -4.04 5.28
CA PRO A 61 2.46 -5.28 4.59
C PRO A 61 2.04 -6.42 5.53
N PHE A 62 2.67 -6.53 6.70
CA PHE A 62 2.29 -7.53 7.70
C PHE A 62 0.89 -7.27 8.25
N PHE A 63 0.63 -6.02 8.63
CA PHE A 63 -0.68 -5.64 9.15
C PHE A 63 -1.77 -5.75 8.09
N THR A 64 -1.47 -5.44 6.83
CA THR A 64 -2.41 -5.63 5.73
C THR A 64 -2.82 -7.10 5.60
N VAL A 65 -1.87 -8.02 5.64
CA VAL A 65 -2.15 -9.47 5.57
C VAL A 65 -2.90 -9.94 6.81
N LEU A 66 -2.48 -9.49 8.00
CA LEU A 66 -3.13 -9.83 9.26
C LEU A 66 -4.59 -9.37 9.28
N PHE A 67 -4.87 -8.12 8.94
CA PHE A 67 -6.25 -7.60 8.92
C PHE A 67 -7.08 -8.21 7.80
N SER A 68 -6.50 -8.52 6.64
CA SER A 68 -7.20 -9.24 5.59
C SER A 68 -7.59 -10.65 6.04
N TRP A 69 -6.74 -11.34 6.77
CA TRP A 69 -7.08 -12.62 7.38
C TRP A 69 -8.19 -12.49 8.43
N LEU A 70 -8.09 -11.52 9.35
CA LEU A 70 -9.04 -11.34 10.44
C LEU A 70 -10.40 -10.80 9.96
N ILE A 71 -10.41 -9.79 9.09
CA ILE A 71 -11.61 -9.02 8.71
C ILE A 71 -12.26 -9.62 7.45
N LEU A 72 -11.47 -9.96 6.44
CA LEU A 72 -11.95 -10.47 5.16
C LEU A 72 -11.99 -12.00 5.12
N LYS A 73 -11.41 -12.66 6.14
CA LYS A 73 -11.26 -14.12 6.20
C LYS A 73 -10.54 -14.68 4.96
N GLU A 74 -9.65 -13.89 4.36
CA GLU A 74 -8.80 -14.34 3.27
C GLU A 74 -7.89 -15.49 3.73
N LYS A 75 -7.78 -16.53 2.92
CA LYS A 75 -6.88 -17.65 3.21
C LYS A 75 -5.44 -17.24 2.97
N VAL A 76 -4.70 -17.02 4.05
CA VAL A 76 -3.26 -16.74 4.02
C VAL A 76 -2.50 -18.05 4.17
N MET A 77 -1.56 -18.32 3.26
CA MET A 77 -0.72 -19.50 3.35
C MET A 77 0.59 -19.17 4.10
N PRO A 78 1.11 -20.10 4.93
CA PRO A 78 2.35 -19.86 5.68
C PRO A 78 3.53 -19.43 4.78
N ILE A 79 3.63 -19.98 3.58
CA ILE A 79 4.67 -19.62 2.62
C ILE A 79 4.58 -18.15 2.17
N GLN A 80 3.37 -17.61 2.02
CA GLN A 80 3.19 -16.19 1.67
C GLN A 80 3.68 -15.28 2.79
N LEU A 81 3.37 -15.64 4.04
CA LEU A 81 3.83 -14.91 5.21
C LEU A 81 5.37 -14.99 5.34
N SER A 82 5.96 -16.16 5.11
CA SER A 82 7.42 -16.33 5.14
C SER A 82 8.12 -15.51 4.06
N LEU A 83 7.54 -15.40 2.86
CA LEU A 83 8.09 -14.58 1.78
C LEU A 83 8.00 -13.07 2.09
N ILE A 84 6.90 -12.62 2.69
CA ILE A 84 6.76 -11.22 3.15
C ILE A 84 7.80 -10.94 4.24
N PHE A 85 7.98 -11.87 5.19
CA PHE A 85 9.00 -11.74 6.22
C PHE A 85 10.42 -11.71 5.64
N GLY A 86 10.73 -12.56 4.66
CA GLY A 86 11.99 -12.53 3.95
C GLY A 86 12.25 -11.19 3.24
N ALA A 87 11.25 -10.63 2.58
CA ALA A 87 11.35 -9.31 1.94
C ALA A 87 11.55 -8.19 2.99
N PHE A 88 10.91 -8.29 4.15
CA PHE A 88 11.15 -7.37 5.26
C PHE A 88 12.59 -7.46 5.77
N LEU A 89 13.14 -8.66 5.97
CA LEU A 89 14.55 -8.81 6.33
C LEU A 89 15.47 -8.19 5.27
N GLY A 90 15.17 -8.39 3.98
CA GLY A 90 15.87 -7.70 2.89
C GLY A 90 15.80 -6.18 3.01
N SER A 91 14.66 -5.63 3.44
CA SER A 91 14.50 -4.19 3.62
C SER A 91 15.37 -3.62 4.74
N ILE A 92 15.66 -4.38 5.78
CA ILE A 92 16.57 -3.97 6.86
C ILE A 92 17.98 -3.72 6.32
N PHE A 93 18.48 -4.54 5.40
CA PHE A 93 19.81 -4.33 4.78
C PHE A 93 19.87 -3.08 3.91
N VAL A 94 18.75 -2.70 3.29
CA VAL A 94 18.67 -1.47 2.47
C VAL A 94 18.55 -0.23 3.34
N VAL A 95 17.65 -0.25 4.31
CA VAL A 95 17.29 0.90 5.15
C VAL A 95 18.33 1.14 6.24
N LYS A 96 18.94 0.07 6.79
CA LYS A 96 19.94 0.10 7.86
C LYS A 96 19.53 0.96 9.05
N PRO A 97 18.43 0.60 9.72
CA PRO A 97 17.98 1.34 10.88
C PRO A 97 19.06 1.37 11.96
N THR A 98 19.31 2.53 12.54
CA THR A 98 20.37 2.72 13.51
C THR A 98 19.95 2.41 14.94
N PHE A 99 18.67 2.59 15.25
CA PHE A 99 18.06 2.44 16.58
C PHE A 99 18.78 3.20 17.70
N SER A 100 19.73 4.06 17.38
CA SER A 100 20.60 4.74 18.36
C SER A 100 19.93 5.93 19.06
N ASN A 101 18.90 6.53 18.43
CA ASN A 101 18.19 7.69 18.96
C ASN A 101 16.67 7.54 18.76
N LEU A 102 16.12 6.38 19.14
CA LEU A 102 14.69 6.14 19.10
C LEU A 102 13.99 6.90 20.23
N ALA A 103 13.53 8.12 19.93
CA ALA A 103 12.56 8.77 20.80
C ALA A 103 11.29 7.91 20.84
N LEU A 104 10.84 7.56 22.05
CA LEU A 104 9.74 6.59 22.25
C LEU A 104 8.46 7.01 21.52
N VAL A 105 8.04 8.27 21.64
CA VAL A 105 6.79 8.77 21.06
C VAL A 105 6.82 8.74 19.52
N PRO A 106 7.83 9.29 18.81
CA PRO A 106 7.91 9.19 17.37
C PRO A 106 7.97 7.75 16.85
N SER A 107 8.67 6.86 17.58
CA SER A 107 8.78 5.44 17.19
C SER A 107 7.44 4.72 17.30
N LEU A 108 6.70 4.93 18.40
CA LEU A 108 5.36 4.37 18.59
C LEU A 108 4.37 4.92 17.56
N LEU A 109 4.43 6.22 17.23
CA LEU A 109 3.59 6.82 16.21
C LEU A 109 3.96 6.29 14.81
N GLY A 110 5.24 6.13 14.48
CA GLY A 110 5.67 5.52 13.22
C GLY A 110 5.17 4.08 13.06
N PHE A 111 5.29 3.28 14.11
CA PHE A 111 4.77 1.91 14.14
C PHE A 111 3.23 1.88 14.02
N PHE A 112 2.54 2.73 14.77
CA PHE A 112 1.08 2.89 14.68
C PHE A 112 0.65 3.35 13.27
N GLY A 113 1.44 4.21 12.62
CA GLY A 113 1.26 4.59 11.22
C GLY A 113 1.27 3.38 10.28
N GLY A 114 2.20 2.44 10.49
CA GLY A 114 2.25 1.16 9.76
C GLY A 114 1.00 0.30 9.97
N ILE A 115 0.49 0.22 11.21
CA ILE A 115 -0.77 -0.46 11.53
C ILE A 115 -1.94 0.19 10.79
N CYS A 116 -2.04 1.51 10.86
CA CYS A 116 -3.10 2.27 10.18
C CYS A 116 -3.04 2.10 8.66
N ALA A 117 -1.86 2.12 8.05
CA ALA A 117 -1.69 1.87 6.63
C ALA A 117 -2.19 0.46 6.25
N GLY A 118 -1.83 -0.56 7.03
CA GLY A 118 -2.32 -1.93 6.85
C GLY A 118 -3.84 -2.04 6.93
N ALA A 119 -4.46 -1.41 7.92
CA ALA A 119 -5.92 -1.35 8.07
C ALA A 119 -6.58 -0.64 6.86
N ALA A 120 -5.99 0.49 6.43
CA ALA A 120 -6.50 1.24 5.28
C ALA A 120 -6.47 0.42 3.99
N TYR A 121 -5.39 -0.32 3.70
CA TYR A 121 -5.30 -1.18 2.51
C TYR A 121 -6.28 -2.36 2.57
N THR A 122 -6.52 -2.91 3.77
CA THR A 122 -7.55 -3.93 3.97
C THR A 122 -8.95 -3.40 3.64
N MET A 123 -9.25 -2.14 4.01
CA MET A 123 -10.53 -1.52 3.63
C MET A 123 -10.62 -1.29 2.12
N VAL A 124 -9.53 -0.91 1.45
CA VAL A 124 -9.50 -0.84 -0.03
C VAL A 124 -9.85 -2.19 -0.64
N ARG A 125 -9.29 -3.28 -0.12
CA ARG A 125 -9.59 -4.64 -0.55
C ARG A 125 -11.08 -4.96 -0.36
N LYS A 126 -11.64 -4.66 0.82
CA LYS A 126 -13.06 -4.86 1.11
C LYS A 126 -13.98 -4.09 0.15
N LEU A 127 -13.67 -2.83 -0.11
CA LEU A 127 -14.41 -1.99 -1.06
C LEU A 127 -14.31 -2.55 -2.50
N GLY A 128 -13.14 -3.10 -2.87
CA GLY A 128 -12.94 -3.76 -4.15
C GLY A 128 -13.82 -5.00 -4.31
N GLU A 129 -13.91 -5.85 -3.27
CA GLU A 129 -14.80 -7.01 -3.24
C GLU A 129 -16.28 -6.63 -3.32
N ALA A 130 -16.66 -5.51 -2.70
CA ALA A 130 -18.01 -4.96 -2.79
C ALA A 130 -18.32 -4.31 -4.17
N GLY A 131 -17.37 -4.31 -5.11
CA GLY A 131 -17.54 -3.77 -6.46
C GLY A 131 -17.45 -2.25 -6.55
N GLU A 132 -16.96 -1.56 -5.51
CA GLU A 132 -16.76 -0.12 -5.53
C GLU A 132 -15.63 0.28 -6.51
N LYS A 133 -15.79 1.44 -7.16
CA LYS A 133 -14.85 1.88 -8.21
C LYS A 133 -13.62 2.53 -7.60
N GLY A 134 -12.43 2.18 -8.13
CA GLY A 134 -11.16 2.73 -7.66
C GLY A 134 -11.13 4.26 -7.58
N PRO A 135 -11.54 5.01 -8.64
CA PRO A 135 -11.58 6.47 -8.59
C PRO A 135 -12.49 7.03 -7.49
N VAL A 136 -13.62 6.36 -7.16
CA VAL A 136 -14.51 6.77 -6.06
C VAL A 136 -13.80 6.60 -4.72
N ILE A 137 -13.08 5.47 -4.52
CA ILE A 137 -12.31 5.21 -3.31
C ILE A 137 -11.22 6.27 -3.11
N VAL A 138 -10.48 6.59 -4.18
CA VAL A 138 -9.41 7.60 -4.14
C VAL A 138 -9.99 9.00 -3.91
N LEU A 139 -11.09 9.35 -4.57
CA LEU A 139 -11.73 10.65 -4.41
C LEU A 139 -12.20 10.88 -2.97
N PHE A 140 -12.93 9.91 -2.42
CA PHE A 140 -13.45 10.01 -1.04
C PHE A 140 -12.30 10.17 -0.03
N PHE A 141 -11.27 9.32 -0.12
CA PHE A 141 -10.09 9.42 0.73
C PHE A 141 -9.39 10.77 0.60
N SER A 142 -9.17 11.24 -0.63
CA SER A 142 -8.43 12.48 -0.86
C SER A 142 -9.18 13.70 -0.36
N VAL A 143 -10.51 13.76 -0.58
CA VAL A 143 -11.35 14.85 -0.06
C VAL A 143 -11.38 14.81 1.46
N PHE A 144 -11.60 13.64 2.07
CA PHE A 144 -11.58 13.48 3.52
C PHE A 144 -10.26 13.94 4.13
N SER A 145 -9.13 13.51 3.57
CA SER A 145 -7.79 13.90 4.04
C SER A 145 -7.56 15.40 3.90
N CYS A 146 -7.99 16.01 2.79
CA CYS A 146 -7.90 17.46 2.62
C CYS A 146 -8.72 18.21 3.69
N VAL A 147 -9.95 17.78 3.97
CA VAL A 147 -10.80 18.41 4.99
C VAL A 147 -10.18 18.28 6.38
N VAL A 148 -9.60 17.13 6.71
CA VAL A 148 -8.95 16.91 8.02
C VAL A 148 -7.69 17.75 8.20
N VAL A 149 -6.89 17.94 7.14
CA VAL A 149 -5.63 18.67 7.21
C VAL A 149 -5.81 20.17 7.00
N LEU A 150 -6.92 20.60 6.38
CA LEU A 150 -7.17 22.01 6.05
C LEU A 150 -7.11 22.97 7.26
N PRO A 151 -7.67 22.65 8.46
CA PRO A 151 -7.56 23.51 9.62
C PRO A 151 -6.10 23.80 9.99
N TRP A 152 -5.25 22.75 10.01
CA TRP A 152 -3.83 22.93 10.29
C TRP A 152 -3.14 23.86 9.29
N LEU A 153 -3.41 23.69 8.01
CA LEU A 153 -2.86 24.54 6.96
C LEU A 153 -3.27 26.01 7.11
N ILE A 154 -4.48 26.28 7.62
CA ILE A 154 -4.96 27.66 7.84
C ILE A 154 -4.28 28.30 9.05
N PHE A 155 -4.11 27.54 10.15
CA PHE A 155 -3.58 28.10 11.39
C PHE A 155 -2.06 28.16 11.42
N ASP A 156 -1.37 27.32 10.66
CA ASP A 156 0.10 27.21 10.60
C ASP A 156 0.63 27.34 9.15
N TYR A 157 0.15 28.39 8.47
CA TYR A 157 0.55 28.65 7.09
C TYR A 157 1.95 29.24 7.01
N HIS A 158 2.86 28.56 6.31
CA HIS A 158 4.18 29.05 5.98
C HIS A 158 4.23 29.47 4.50
N PRO A 159 4.63 30.72 4.18
CA PRO A 159 4.73 31.17 2.80
C PRO A 159 5.78 30.37 2.04
N MET A 160 5.42 29.89 0.86
CA MET A 160 6.29 29.09 0.01
C MET A 160 6.72 29.86 -1.23
N THR A 161 7.94 29.61 -1.68
CA THR A 161 8.43 30.11 -2.97
C THR A 161 7.77 29.41 -4.14
N TRP A 162 7.75 30.03 -5.32
CA TRP A 162 7.21 29.40 -6.53
C TRP A 162 7.89 28.07 -6.89
N GLN A 163 9.19 27.94 -6.62
CA GLN A 163 9.94 26.70 -6.82
C GLN A 163 9.45 25.60 -5.88
N GLN A 164 9.28 25.89 -4.59
CA GLN A 164 8.75 24.95 -3.61
C GLN A 164 7.33 24.49 -3.99
N MET A 165 6.48 25.44 -4.43
CA MET A 165 5.13 25.11 -4.91
C MET A 165 5.17 24.18 -6.12
N GLY A 166 6.06 24.41 -7.09
CA GLY A 166 6.25 23.55 -8.26
C GLY A 166 6.68 22.14 -7.88
N ILE A 167 7.63 21.99 -6.95
CA ILE A 167 8.10 20.70 -6.45
C ILE A 167 6.98 19.96 -5.71
N LEU A 168 6.21 20.65 -4.86
CA LEU A 168 5.07 20.06 -4.13
C LEU A 168 3.95 19.62 -5.09
N LEU A 169 3.69 20.36 -6.16
CA LEU A 169 2.73 19.95 -7.19
C LEU A 169 3.20 18.69 -7.91
N LEU A 170 4.48 18.61 -8.27
CA LEU A 170 5.07 17.41 -8.90
C LEU A 170 5.00 16.21 -7.96
N ALA A 171 5.38 16.38 -6.69
CA ALA A 171 5.26 15.35 -5.66
C ALA A 171 3.80 14.90 -5.48
N GLY A 172 2.85 15.85 -5.49
CA GLY A 172 1.43 15.58 -5.43
C GLY A 172 0.89 14.77 -6.63
N CYS A 173 1.43 15.03 -7.83
CA CYS A 173 1.10 14.24 -9.04
C CYS A 173 1.65 12.81 -8.93
N ALA A 174 2.90 12.65 -8.50
CA ALA A 174 3.52 11.34 -8.28
C ALA A 174 2.77 10.53 -7.21
N ALA A 175 2.43 11.18 -6.08
CA ALA A 175 1.64 10.58 -5.01
C ALA A 175 0.24 10.17 -5.48
N ALA A 176 -0.41 10.97 -6.34
CA ALA A 176 -1.69 10.62 -6.94
C ALA A 176 -1.58 9.35 -7.79
N GLY A 177 -0.56 9.25 -8.65
CA GLY A 177 -0.29 8.05 -9.44
C GLY A 177 -0.09 6.81 -8.56
N GLY A 178 0.73 6.91 -7.52
CA GLY A 178 0.93 5.85 -6.53
C GLY A 178 -0.37 5.45 -5.82
N GLN A 179 -1.20 6.44 -5.44
CA GLN A 179 -2.48 6.19 -4.77
C GLN A 179 -3.47 5.43 -5.65
N PHE A 180 -3.54 5.75 -6.95
CA PHE A 180 -4.35 4.99 -7.91
C PHE A 180 -3.81 3.59 -8.13
N ALA A 181 -2.49 3.44 -8.30
CA ALA A 181 -1.84 2.15 -8.52
C ALA A 181 -2.06 1.19 -7.34
N ILE A 182 -1.83 1.65 -6.10
CA ILE A 182 -2.00 0.82 -4.90
C ILE A 182 -3.49 0.48 -4.66
N THR A 183 -4.39 1.44 -4.91
CA THR A 183 -5.83 1.20 -4.83
C THR A 183 -6.27 0.15 -5.85
N ALA A 184 -5.78 0.22 -7.08
CA ALA A 184 -6.05 -0.79 -8.10
C ALA A 184 -5.48 -2.16 -7.68
N ALA A 185 -4.24 -2.23 -7.20
CA ALA A 185 -3.61 -3.47 -6.78
C ALA A 185 -4.43 -4.20 -5.71
N TYR A 186 -4.74 -3.54 -4.60
CA TYR A 186 -5.51 -4.16 -3.50
C TYR A 186 -6.98 -4.41 -3.85
N ARG A 187 -7.55 -3.64 -4.79
CA ARG A 187 -8.91 -3.90 -5.28
C ARG A 187 -9.02 -5.22 -6.04
N TYR A 188 -8.03 -5.57 -6.85
CA TYR A 188 -8.10 -6.71 -7.76
C TYR A 188 -7.46 -7.99 -7.22
N ALA A 189 -6.64 -7.94 -6.17
CA ALA A 189 -5.97 -9.12 -5.67
C ALA A 189 -5.89 -9.16 -4.14
N PRO A 190 -5.84 -10.38 -3.54
CA PRO A 190 -5.71 -10.56 -2.10
C PRO A 190 -4.45 -9.91 -1.55
N ALA A 191 -4.54 -9.38 -0.32
CA ALA A 191 -3.44 -8.71 0.36
C ALA A 191 -2.18 -9.58 0.45
N SER A 192 -2.33 -10.87 0.74
CA SER A 192 -1.21 -11.82 0.81
C SER A 192 -0.42 -12.00 -0.50
N ARG A 193 -0.99 -11.58 -1.63
CA ARG A 193 -0.31 -11.62 -2.93
C ARG A 193 0.35 -10.30 -3.31
N ILE A 194 -0.18 -9.19 -2.83
CA ILE A 194 0.22 -7.83 -3.21
C ILE A 194 1.26 -7.24 -2.27
N SER A 195 1.09 -7.45 -0.97
CA SER A 195 1.87 -6.76 0.07
C SER A 195 3.39 -6.90 -0.07
N ILE A 196 3.88 -8.00 -0.63
CA ILE A 196 5.32 -8.19 -0.84
C ILE A 196 5.91 -7.16 -1.82
N TYR A 197 5.11 -6.71 -2.80
CA TYR A 197 5.57 -5.76 -3.82
C TYR A 197 5.75 -4.35 -3.27
N ASP A 198 5.20 -4.03 -2.09
CA ASP A 198 5.42 -2.75 -1.41
C ASP A 198 6.90 -2.52 -1.06
N TYR A 199 7.67 -3.59 -0.90
CA TYR A 199 9.12 -3.50 -0.68
C TYR A 199 9.90 -3.06 -1.93
N SER A 200 9.34 -3.21 -3.13
CA SER A 200 9.97 -2.71 -4.37
C SER A 200 10.17 -1.19 -4.37
N GLN A 201 9.37 -0.46 -3.59
CA GLN A 201 9.55 0.98 -3.40
C GLN A 201 10.99 1.33 -2.98
N LEU A 202 11.65 0.49 -2.16
CA LEU A 202 13.03 0.73 -1.72
C LEU A 202 13.99 0.70 -2.91
N ILE A 203 13.80 -0.21 -3.84
CA ILE A 203 14.61 -0.32 -5.06
C ILE A 203 14.45 0.93 -5.92
N PHE A 204 13.19 1.32 -6.20
CA PHE A 204 12.90 2.51 -7.01
C PHE A 204 13.37 3.80 -6.34
N SER A 205 13.21 3.95 -5.02
CA SER A 205 13.67 5.13 -4.31
C SER A 205 15.20 5.25 -4.33
N THR A 206 15.92 4.14 -4.24
CA THR A 206 17.38 4.14 -4.36
C THR A 206 17.83 4.46 -5.77
N MET A 207 17.18 3.91 -6.80
CA MET A 207 17.48 4.28 -8.19
C MET A 207 17.30 5.78 -8.41
N LEU A 208 16.20 6.36 -7.95
CA LEU A 208 15.97 7.80 -8.04
C LEU A 208 17.00 8.59 -7.21
N GLY A 209 17.35 8.11 -6.01
CA GLY A 209 18.40 8.70 -5.17
C GLY A 209 19.77 8.72 -5.87
N PHE A 210 20.10 7.67 -6.58
CA PHE A 210 21.32 7.59 -7.37
C PHE A 210 21.31 8.59 -8.54
N PHE A 211 20.27 8.60 -9.36
CA PHE A 211 20.20 9.45 -10.56
C PHE A 211 20.02 10.94 -10.25
N ILE A 212 19.25 11.28 -9.19
CA ILE A 212 18.92 12.68 -8.87
C ILE A 212 19.92 13.28 -7.89
N PHE A 213 20.37 12.50 -6.88
CA PHE A 213 21.20 13.00 -5.79
C PHE A 213 22.63 12.43 -5.78
N GLY A 214 22.98 11.55 -6.74
CA GLY A 214 24.30 10.90 -6.80
C GLY A 214 24.57 9.95 -5.62
N GLN A 215 23.54 9.47 -4.93
CA GLN A 215 23.67 8.57 -3.79
C GLN A 215 24.04 7.17 -4.28
N VAL A 216 25.25 6.69 -3.94
CA VAL A 216 25.70 5.35 -4.34
C VAL A 216 25.32 4.34 -3.25
N PRO A 217 24.51 3.33 -3.56
CA PRO A 217 24.20 2.26 -2.61
C PRO A 217 25.47 1.42 -2.33
N ASP A 218 25.61 0.98 -1.10
CA ASP A 218 26.71 0.11 -0.70
C ASP A 218 26.42 -1.39 -0.93
N GLY A 219 27.42 -2.25 -0.67
CA GLY A 219 27.28 -3.69 -0.89
C GLY A 219 26.13 -4.34 -0.12
N TRP A 220 25.84 -3.89 1.10
CA TRP A 220 24.72 -4.39 1.91
C TRP A 220 23.35 -4.04 1.30
N SER A 221 23.23 -2.86 0.71
CA SER A 221 22.02 -2.46 0.00
C SER A 221 21.76 -3.37 -1.20
N PHE A 222 22.80 -3.71 -1.99
CA PHE A 222 22.68 -4.66 -3.09
C PHE A 222 22.24 -6.06 -2.62
N LEU A 223 22.75 -6.53 -1.48
CA LEU A 223 22.28 -7.79 -0.87
C LEU A 223 20.79 -7.70 -0.53
N GLY A 224 20.35 -6.62 0.10
CA GLY A 224 18.94 -6.37 0.43
C GLY A 224 18.04 -6.36 -0.81
N TYR A 225 18.44 -5.68 -1.89
CA TYR A 225 17.69 -5.70 -3.15
C TYR A 225 17.58 -7.09 -3.75
N GLY A 226 18.68 -7.86 -3.72
CA GLY A 226 18.68 -9.26 -4.16
C GLY A 226 17.65 -10.09 -3.40
N ILE A 227 17.62 -9.98 -2.06
CA ILE A 227 16.65 -10.69 -1.21
C ILE A 227 15.22 -10.26 -1.57
N ILE A 228 14.92 -8.95 -1.65
CA ILE A 228 13.59 -8.44 -1.99
C ILE A 228 13.13 -8.97 -3.34
N CYS A 229 13.98 -8.89 -4.37
CA CYS A 229 13.67 -9.38 -5.71
C CYS A 229 13.41 -10.89 -5.71
N LEU A 230 14.26 -11.68 -5.04
CA LEU A 230 14.07 -13.12 -4.95
C LEU A 230 12.75 -13.48 -4.27
N MET A 231 12.42 -12.86 -3.14
CA MET A 231 11.15 -13.10 -2.44
C MET A 231 9.95 -12.72 -3.32
N ALA A 232 10.03 -11.60 -4.04
CA ALA A 232 8.97 -11.17 -4.97
C ALA A 232 8.80 -12.15 -6.16
N ILE A 233 9.91 -12.64 -6.73
CA ILE A 233 9.89 -13.64 -7.80
C ILE A 233 9.30 -14.96 -7.30
N PHE A 234 9.72 -15.45 -6.11
CA PHE A 234 9.14 -16.65 -5.52
C PHE A 234 7.64 -16.50 -5.27
N MET A 235 7.19 -15.36 -4.75
CA MET A 235 5.77 -15.08 -4.57
C MET A 235 5.01 -15.13 -5.91
N PHE A 236 5.55 -14.51 -6.95
CA PHE A 236 4.95 -14.51 -8.29
C PHE A 236 4.83 -15.93 -8.86
N VAL A 237 5.92 -16.71 -8.83
CA VAL A 237 5.94 -18.08 -9.32
C VAL A 237 4.96 -18.96 -8.54
N TYR A 238 4.97 -18.84 -7.22
CA TYR A 238 4.06 -19.58 -6.34
C TYR A 238 2.59 -19.28 -6.64
N ASN A 239 2.23 -18.00 -6.72
CA ASN A 239 0.86 -17.58 -7.01
C ASN A 239 0.40 -18.03 -8.41
N ASN A 240 1.28 -17.97 -9.42
CA ASN A 240 0.97 -18.42 -10.78
C ASN A 240 0.79 -19.95 -10.88
N ARG A 241 1.64 -20.73 -10.20
CA ARG A 241 1.48 -22.19 -10.14
C ARG A 241 0.15 -22.58 -9.52
N LYS A 242 -0.20 -21.94 -8.40
CA LYS A 242 -1.48 -22.19 -7.72
C LYS A 242 -2.67 -21.88 -8.62
N ARG A 243 -2.63 -20.74 -9.34
CA ARG A 243 -3.70 -20.35 -10.27
C ARG A 243 -3.87 -21.37 -11.39
N LYS A 244 -2.77 -21.85 -11.98
CA LYS A 244 -2.81 -22.86 -13.04
C LYS A 244 -3.39 -24.20 -12.53
N ASN A 245 -3.02 -24.62 -11.33
CA ASN A 245 -3.55 -25.87 -10.74
C ASN A 245 -5.04 -25.75 -10.47
N THR A 246 -5.52 -24.64 -9.92
CA THR A 246 -6.95 -24.41 -9.70
C THR A 246 -7.74 -24.40 -11.01
N GLN A 247 -7.22 -23.76 -12.06
CA GLN A 247 -7.85 -23.76 -13.36
C GLN A 247 -7.90 -25.17 -13.99
N LYS A 248 -6.82 -25.95 -13.84
CA LYS A 248 -6.77 -27.33 -14.32
C LYS A 248 -7.79 -28.22 -13.60
N GLN A 249 -7.92 -28.09 -12.27
CA GLN A 249 -8.93 -28.84 -11.50
C GLN A 249 -10.35 -28.47 -11.94
N ALA A 250 -10.67 -27.17 -12.06
CA ALA A 250 -11.98 -26.73 -12.55
C ALA A 250 -12.31 -27.24 -13.96
N LEU A 251 -11.32 -27.31 -14.84
CA LEU A 251 -11.48 -27.88 -16.18
C LEU A 251 -11.70 -29.41 -16.15
N LEU A 252 -11.08 -30.13 -15.23
CA LEU A 252 -11.29 -31.58 -15.06
C LEU A 252 -12.69 -31.86 -14.50
N GLU A 253 -13.12 -31.13 -13.48
CA GLU A 253 -14.47 -31.22 -12.91
C GLU A 253 -15.57 -30.88 -13.92
N SER A 254 -15.32 -29.92 -14.84
CA SER A 254 -16.27 -29.58 -15.90
C SER A 254 -16.33 -30.61 -17.04
N LYS A 255 -15.36 -31.52 -17.11
CA LYS A 255 -15.30 -32.59 -18.11
C LYS A 255 -15.75 -33.96 -17.62
N GLU A 256 -15.95 -34.12 -16.30
CA GLU A 256 -16.60 -35.33 -15.80
C GLU A 256 -18.08 -35.30 -16.18
N PRO A 257 -18.56 -36.27 -16.98
CA PRO A 257 -19.95 -36.31 -17.37
C PRO A 257 -20.84 -36.54 -16.14
N SER A 258 -22.00 -35.89 -16.12
CA SER A 258 -23.07 -36.04 -15.14
C SER A 258 -23.77 -37.43 -15.23
N ASP A 259 -23.01 -38.50 -15.40
CA ASP A 259 -23.54 -39.85 -15.64
C ASP A 259 -23.76 -40.69 -14.35
N VAL A 260 -23.77 -40.05 -13.16
CA VAL A 260 -24.03 -40.77 -11.89
C VAL A 260 -25.40 -40.42 -11.27
N ILE A 261 -26.34 -39.84 -12.01
CA ILE A 261 -27.73 -39.72 -11.55
C ILE A 261 -28.64 -40.47 -12.52
N LYS A 262 -28.48 -41.77 -12.63
CA LYS A 262 -29.52 -42.72 -13.06
C LYS A 262 -29.16 -44.10 -12.55
N MET A 263 -29.45 -44.36 -11.30
CA MET A 263 -29.84 -45.67 -10.77
C MET A 263 -30.72 -45.45 -9.56
#